data_1332be3763d40023691432392d6e69c1
#
_entry.id   1332be3763d40023691432392d6e69c1
#
_cell.length_a   1.000
_cell.length_b   1.000
_cell.length_c   1.000
_cell.angle_alpha   90.00
_cell.angle_beta   90.00
_cell.angle_gamma   90.00
#
_symmetry.space_group_name_H-M   'P 1'
#
loop_
_entity.id
_entity.type
_entity.pdbx_description
1 polymer ?
#
loop_
_entity_poly.entity_id
_entity_poly.type
_entity_poly.pdbx_seq_one_letter_code
_entity_poly.pdbx_strand_id
1 'polypeptide(L)'
;MPGSYLFCMNKRHTLFHIAYALVFILVLLAQFKQWSLLNEIATPFITVTLLLLLSSVTKLKGRFHQRLFTGLVFALTGNTLILMQNHHQSYFLYGVIALLICAVFYISAFYLDFRSAQELDKRGAKIAIFSTAILCIAFYLFLRPYLGALKLPVIIYVLLMGMMMMMAAFRNQRVNSTSFKLVLAGVLFFVLSGALLACRYFVNPFKYADAYIVSTYMIAQYLIILGGTKRALLRKLSD
;
A
#
# COMPACT_ATOMS: atom_id res chain seq x y z
N MET A 1 -4.43 -13.61 37.04
CA MET A 1 -4.31 -12.17 36.76
C MET A 1 -4.19 -11.93 35.25
N PRO A 2 -5.28 -11.90 34.47
CA PRO A 2 -5.21 -11.68 33.01
C PRO A 2 -5.29 -10.19 32.60
N GLY A 3 -5.62 -9.28 33.51
CA GLY A 3 -5.83 -7.87 33.16
C GLY A 3 -4.58 -7.03 32.84
N SER A 4 -3.43 -7.38 33.41
CA SER A 4 -2.18 -6.61 33.25
C SER A 4 -1.55 -6.79 31.87
N TYR A 5 -1.66 -7.99 31.27
CA TYR A 5 -1.12 -8.23 29.91
C TYR A 5 -1.93 -7.54 28.81
N LEU A 6 -3.25 -7.48 28.93
CA LEU A 6 -4.14 -6.76 28.00
C LEU A 6 -3.91 -5.25 28.04
N PHE A 7 -3.68 -4.68 29.22
CA PHE A 7 -3.42 -3.26 29.40
C PHE A 7 -2.04 -2.85 28.87
N CYS A 8 -1.02 -3.68 29.05
CA CYS A 8 0.33 -3.45 28.51
C CYS A 8 0.37 -3.61 26.98
N MET A 9 -0.35 -4.57 26.42
CA MET A 9 -0.50 -4.72 24.97
C MET A 9 -1.17 -3.50 24.33
N ASN A 10 -2.22 -2.96 24.93
CA ASN A 10 -2.93 -1.79 24.40
C ASN A 10 -2.04 -0.53 24.39
N LYS A 11 -1.28 -0.26 25.46
CA LYS A 11 -0.29 0.83 25.50
C LYS A 11 0.78 0.72 24.43
N ARG A 12 1.28 -0.49 24.15
CA ARG A 12 2.33 -0.72 23.16
C ARG A 12 1.83 -0.45 21.74
N HIS A 13 0.57 -0.82 21.44
CA HIS A 13 -0.06 -0.52 20.15
C HIS A 13 -0.25 0.99 19.96
N THR A 14 -0.72 1.69 20.99
CA THR A 14 -0.91 3.14 20.97
C THR A 14 0.42 3.86 20.69
N LEU A 15 1.53 3.39 21.29
CA LEU A 15 2.85 3.97 21.05
C LEU A 15 3.26 3.91 19.56
N PHE A 16 3.04 2.77 18.87
CA PHE A 16 3.35 2.65 17.45
C PHE A 16 2.51 3.60 16.59
N HIS A 17 1.23 3.81 16.91
CA HIS A 17 0.37 4.74 16.19
C HIS A 17 0.82 6.19 16.39
N ILE A 18 1.21 6.56 17.60
CA ILE A 18 1.76 7.89 17.92
C ILE A 18 3.09 8.09 17.18
N ALA A 19 4.02 7.12 17.27
CA ALA A 19 5.29 7.17 16.58
C ALA A 19 5.11 7.34 15.06
N TYR A 20 4.18 6.57 14.46
CA TYR A 20 3.85 6.69 13.05
C TYR A 20 3.33 8.10 12.71
N ALA A 21 2.41 8.63 13.50
CA ALA A 21 1.85 9.96 13.28
C ALA A 21 2.93 11.06 13.39
N LEU A 22 3.82 10.97 14.36
CA LEU A 22 4.94 11.92 14.52
C LEU A 22 5.89 11.88 13.33
N VAL A 23 6.32 10.68 12.89
CA VAL A 23 7.19 10.54 11.70
C VAL A 23 6.46 11.00 10.44
N PHE A 24 5.15 10.74 10.31
CA PHE A 24 4.32 11.23 9.21
C PHE A 24 4.33 12.77 9.12
N ILE A 25 4.06 13.45 10.23
CA ILE A 25 4.09 14.93 10.30
C ILE A 25 5.49 15.45 9.95
N LEU A 26 6.53 14.81 10.47
CA LEU A 26 7.92 15.21 10.22
C LEU A 26 8.28 15.10 8.75
N VAL A 27 7.88 14.02 8.07
CA VAL A 27 8.12 13.86 6.62
C VAL A 27 7.32 14.88 5.81
N LEU A 28 6.07 15.16 6.16
CA LEU A 28 5.30 16.21 5.50
C LEU A 28 5.96 17.59 5.63
N LEU A 29 6.42 17.94 6.83
CA LEU A 29 7.15 19.19 7.05
C LEU A 29 8.44 19.24 6.25
N ALA A 30 9.20 18.15 6.16
CA ALA A 30 10.41 18.04 5.36
C ALA A 30 10.12 18.24 3.86
N GLN A 31 9.02 17.67 3.36
CA GLN A 31 8.59 17.84 1.97
C GLN A 31 8.19 19.29 1.66
N PHE A 32 7.39 19.94 2.53
CA PHE A 32 7.00 21.33 2.33
C PHE A 32 8.16 22.32 2.46
N LYS A 33 9.11 22.06 3.34
CA LYS A 33 10.31 22.86 3.57
C LYS A 33 11.45 22.52 2.60
N GLN A 34 11.29 21.48 1.77
CA GLN A 34 12.31 20.97 0.84
C GLN A 34 13.63 20.58 1.53
N TRP A 35 13.57 20.07 2.76
CA TRP A 35 14.71 19.56 3.49
C TRP A 35 15.10 18.16 3.00
N SER A 36 15.98 18.10 2.00
CA SER A 36 16.35 16.84 1.33
C SER A 36 16.89 15.79 2.28
N LEU A 37 17.87 16.14 3.12
CA LEU A 37 18.47 15.21 4.08
C LEU A 37 17.48 14.63 5.07
N LEU A 38 16.58 15.47 5.61
CA LEU A 38 15.57 15.02 6.55
C LEU A 38 14.56 14.08 5.88
N ASN A 39 14.22 14.37 4.64
CA ASN A 39 13.29 13.54 3.85
C ASN A 39 13.91 12.17 3.53
N GLU A 40 15.18 12.12 3.13
CA GLU A 40 15.91 10.88 2.83
C GLU A 40 16.01 9.96 4.04
N ILE A 41 16.16 10.51 5.23
CA ILE A 41 16.26 9.74 6.47
C ILE A 41 14.85 9.37 7.00
N ALA A 42 13.92 10.31 7.07
CA ALA A 42 12.63 10.12 7.73
C ALA A 42 11.67 9.19 6.94
N THR A 43 11.71 9.22 5.61
CA THR A 43 10.79 8.41 4.78
C THR A 43 10.99 6.89 4.98
N PRO A 44 12.20 6.32 5.00
CA PRO A 44 12.40 4.90 5.30
C PRO A 44 11.93 4.52 6.70
N PHE A 45 12.11 5.40 7.71
CA PHE A 45 11.68 5.13 9.09
C PHE A 45 10.19 4.85 9.23
N ILE A 46 9.35 5.45 8.38
CA ILE A 46 7.92 5.17 8.35
C ILE A 46 7.64 3.71 8.02
N THR A 47 8.27 3.21 6.96
CA THR A 47 8.07 1.82 6.56
C THR A 47 8.66 0.85 7.60
N VAL A 48 9.79 1.21 8.22
CA VAL A 48 10.37 0.44 9.33
C VAL A 48 9.40 0.39 10.53
N THR A 49 8.76 1.50 10.87
CA THR A 49 7.75 1.54 11.95
C THR A 49 6.58 0.60 11.66
N LEU A 50 6.12 0.53 10.39
CA LEU A 50 5.06 -0.40 9.98
C LEU A 50 5.51 -1.87 10.00
N LEU A 51 6.76 -2.16 9.63
CA LEU A 51 7.35 -3.50 9.75
C LEU A 51 7.38 -3.96 11.21
N LEU A 52 7.81 -3.08 12.12
CA LEU A 52 7.83 -3.35 13.56
C LEU A 52 6.40 -3.50 14.12
N LEU A 53 5.46 -2.66 13.70
CA LEU A 53 4.06 -2.80 14.08
C LEU A 53 3.50 -4.16 13.65
N LEU A 54 3.65 -4.51 12.36
CA LEU A 54 3.11 -5.75 11.82
C LEU A 54 3.73 -6.96 12.52
N SER A 55 5.06 -7.00 12.69
CA SER A 55 5.76 -8.13 13.33
C SER A 55 5.41 -8.27 14.81
N SER A 56 5.34 -7.17 15.56
CA SER A 56 5.03 -7.17 17.00
C SER A 56 3.58 -7.61 17.29
N VAL A 57 2.63 -7.18 16.45
CA VAL A 57 1.20 -7.48 16.63
C VAL A 57 0.86 -8.90 16.19
N THR A 58 1.33 -9.29 14.99
CA THR A 58 0.91 -10.55 14.37
C THR A 58 1.87 -11.70 14.62
N LYS A 59 3.09 -11.40 15.12
CA LYS A 59 4.20 -12.36 15.23
C LYS A 59 4.45 -13.10 13.91
N LEU A 60 4.03 -12.52 12.78
CA LEU A 60 4.07 -13.07 11.43
C LEU A 60 3.44 -14.47 11.31
N LYS A 61 2.45 -14.76 12.17
CA LYS A 61 1.75 -16.04 12.13
C LYS A 61 0.84 -16.10 10.90
N GLY A 62 1.09 -17.12 10.06
CA GLY A 62 0.30 -17.38 8.85
C GLY A 62 0.79 -16.64 7.59
N ARG A 63 0.57 -17.31 6.44
CA ARG A 63 1.05 -16.88 5.12
C ARG A 63 0.59 -15.46 4.71
N PHE A 64 -0.57 -15.02 5.19
CA PHE A 64 -1.09 -13.67 4.90
C PHE A 64 -0.16 -12.58 5.46
N HIS A 65 0.19 -12.65 6.75
CA HIS A 65 1.03 -11.67 7.40
C HIS A 65 2.48 -11.71 6.89
N GLN A 66 2.98 -12.91 6.56
CA GLN A 66 4.31 -13.06 5.95
C GLN A 66 4.38 -12.36 4.59
N ARG A 67 3.36 -12.53 3.74
CA ARG A 67 3.29 -11.86 2.43
C ARG A 67 3.17 -10.33 2.56
N LEU A 68 2.36 -9.84 3.51
CA LEU A 68 2.32 -8.40 3.79
C LEU A 68 3.67 -7.86 4.27
N PHE A 69 4.36 -8.61 5.15
CA PHE A 69 5.69 -8.24 5.63
C PHE A 69 6.71 -8.18 4.49
N THR A 70 6.76 -9.21 3.65
CA THR A 70 7.65 -9.22 2.47
C THR A 70 7.32 -8.06 1.52
N GLY A 71 6.05 -7.79 1.28
CA GLY A 71 5.62 -6.61 0.51
C GLY A 71 6.15 -5.30 1.10
N LEU A 72 6.06 -5.11 2.43
CA LEU A 72 6.60 -3.93 3.09
C LEU A 72 8.13 -3.82 2.97
N VAL A 73 8.87 -4.94 2.98
CA VAL A 73 10.33 -4.93 2.77
C VAL A 73 10.65 -4.40 1.36
N PHE A 74 9.94 -4.87 0.33
CA PHE A 74 10.08 -4.34 -1.01
C PHE A 74 9.61 -2.89 -1.13
N ALA A 75 8.61 -2.48 -0.37
CA ALA A 75 8.19 -1.08 -0.29
C ALA A 75 9.28 -0.18 0.32
N LEU A 76 9.95 -0.65 1.38
CA LEU A 76 11.10 0.05 1.98
C LEU A 76 12.22 0.22 0.96
N THR A 77 12.62 -0.87 0.30
CA THR A 77 13.66 -0.84 -0.75
C THR A 77 13.28 0.11 -1.88
N GLY A 78 12.03 0.03 -2.38
CA GLY A 78 11.55 0.87 -3.46
C GLY A 78 11.57 2.36 -3.12
N ASN A 79 11.08 2.72 -1.94
CA ASN A 79 11.10 4.11 -1.48
C ASN A 79 12.51 4.65 -1.31
N THR A 80 13.41 3.86 -0.71
CA THR A 80 14.81 4.27 -0.54
C THR A 80 15.49 4.50 -1.90
N LEU A 81 15.27 3.63 -2.88
CA LEU A 81 15.81 3.80 -4.22
C LEU A 81 15.25 5.03 -4.93
N ILE A 82 13.94 5.30 -4.82
CA ILE A 82 13.32 6.51 -5.40
C ILE A 82 13.91 7.78 -4.77
N LEU A 83 14.16 7.79 -3.47
CA LEU A 83 14.80 8.94 -2.81
C LEU A 83 16.22 9.17 -3.30
N MET A 84 16.94 8.10 -3.64
CA MET A 84 18.33 8.17 -4.15
C MET A 84 18.39 8.49 -5.67
N GLN A 85 17.28 8.75 -6.35
CA GLN A 85 17.26 9.01 -7.80
C GLN A 85 18.16 10.19 -8.25
N ASN A 86 18.43 11.14 -7.34
CA ASN A 86 19.34 12.27 -7.61
C ASN A 86 20.80 11.84 -7.83
N HIS A 87 21.20 10.67 -7.32
CA HIS A 87 22.55 10.14 -7.51
C HIS A 87 22.67 9.38 -8.84
N HIS A 88 21.63 8.62 -9.23
CA HIS A 88 21.58 7.90 -10.50
C HIS A 88 20.15 7.74 -10.99
N GLN A 89 19.88 8.14 -12.23
CA GLN A 89 18.56 8.08 -12.83
C GLN A 89 17.97 6.65 -12.85
N SER A 90 18.82 5.62 -12.94
CA SER A 90 18.41 4.21 -12.90
C SER A 90 17.74 3.81 -11.57
N TYR A 91 18.05 4.48 -10.45
CA TYR A 91 17.46 4.16 -9.15
C TYR A 91 15.95 4.40 -9.11
N PHE A 92 15.44 5.38 -9.85
CA PHE A 92 14.02 5.56 -10.01
C PHE A 92 13.34 4.30 -10.58
N LEU A 93 13.90 3.75 -11.67
CA LEU A 93 13.34 2.55 -12.31
C LEU A 93 13.39 1.34 -11.38
N TYR A 94 14.51 1.10 -10.71
CA TYR A 94 14.64 0.00 -9.75
C TYR A 94 13.69 0.17 -8.56
N GLY A 95 13.49 1.42 -8.10
CA GLY A 95 12.54 1.74 -7.04
C GLY A 95 11.10 1.42 -7.45
N VAL A 96 10.69 1.81 -8.67
CA VAL A 96 9.36 1.48 -9.21
C VAL A 96 9.17 -0.03 -9.34
N ILE A 97 10.18 -0.78 -9.83
CA ILE A 97 10.14 -2.24 -9.91
C ILE A 97 9.95 -2.85 -8.52
N ALA A 98 10.67 -2.37 -7.51
CA ALA A 98 10.50 -2.85 -6.13
C ALA A 98 9.10 -2.59 -5.59
N LEU A 99 8.48 -1.43 -5.90
CA LEU A 99 7.09 -1.14 -5.53
C LEU A 99 6.08 -2.03 -6.28
N LEU A 100 6.36 -2.41 -7.53
CA LEU A 100 5.54 -3.40 -8.25
C LEU A 100 5.62 -4.78 -7.60
N ILE A 101 6.80 -5.21 -7.18
CA ILE A 101 6.98 -6.46 -6.43
C ILE A 101 6.22 -6.39 -5.09
N CYS A 102 6.26 -5.26 -4.38
CA CYS A 102 5.43 -5.03 -3.20
C CYS A 102 3.94 -5.26 -3.51
N ALA A 103 3.42 -4.68 -4.60
CA ALA A 103 2.04 -4.85 -5.02
C ALA A 103 1.69 -6.32 -5.31
N VAL A 104 2.59 -7.08 -5.95
CA VAL A 104 2.42 -8.53 -6.20
C VAL A 104 2.30 -9.30 -4.87
N PHE A 105 3.12 -8.98 -3.87
CA PHE A 105 2.99 -9.60 -2.55
C PHE A 105 1.68 -9.25 -1.85
N TYR A 106 1.20 -8.01 -1.97
CA TYR A 106 -0.10 -7.61 -1.43
C TYR A 106 -1.25 -8.30 -2.15
N ILE A 107 -1.24 -8.37 -3.48
CA ILE A 107 -2.20 -9.16 -4.28
C ILE A 107 -2.21 -10.62 -3.80
N SER A 108 -1.02 -11.20 -3.64
CA SER A 108 -0.85 -12.57 -3.16
C SER A 108 -1.39 -12.79 -1.74
N ALA A 109 -1.28 -11.78 -0.85
CA ALA A 109 -1.88 -11.82 0.48
C ALA A 109 -3.41 -11.76 0.40
N PHE A 110 -3.97 -10.84 -0.38
CA PHE A 110 -5.43 -10.69 -0.53
C PHE A 110 -6.06 -11.88 -1.25
N TYR A 111 -5.33 -12.54 -2.15
CA TYR A 111 -5.75 -13.78 -2.79
C TYR A 111 -5.98 -14.92 -1.79
N LEU A 112 -5.22 -14.97 -0.69
CA LEU A 112 -5.49 -15.96 0.38
C LEU A 112 -6.86 -15.74 1.03
N ASP A 113 -7.29 -14.48 1.18
CA ASP A 113 -8.63 -14.17 1.68
C ASP A 113 -9.70 -14.49 0.64
N PHE A 114 -9.42 -14.22 -0.63
CA PHE A 114 -10.32 -14.61 -1.72
C PHE A 114 -10.59 -16.12 -1.74
N ARG A 115 -9.56 -16.95 -1.53
CA ARG A 115 -9.70 -18.41 -1.48
C ARG A 115 -10.33 -18.96 -0.20
N SER A 116 -10.46 -18.15 0.86
CA SER A 116 -10.91 -18.64 2.18
C SER A 116 -12.41 -18.96 2.25
N ALA A 117 -13.22 -18.48 1.33
CA ALA A 117 -14.67 -18.74 1.26
C ALA A 117 -15.19 -18.56 -0.17
N GLN A 118 -16.33 -19.24 -0.45
CA GLN A 118 -17.07 -19.02 -1.72
C GLN A 118 -17.58 -17.59 -1.80
N GLU A 119 -17.85 -17.15 -3.03
CA GLU A 119 -18.35 -15.79 -3.30
C GLU A 119 -19.78 -15.62 -2.79
N LEU A 120 -19.94 -14.75 -1.80
CA LEU A 120 -21.23 -14.41 -1.21
C LEU A 120 -21.79 -13.10 -1.79
N ASP A 121 -20.94 -12.23 -2.32
CA ASP A 121 -21.32 -10.91 -2.85
C ASP A 121 -21.07 -10.81 -4.37
N LYS A 122 -21.90 -11.50 -5.14
CA LYS A 122 -21.82 -11.47 -6.61
C LYS A 122 -22.03 -10.07 -7.21
N ARG A 123 -22.84 -9.20 -6.57
CA ARG A 123 -23.08 -7.83 -7.04
C ARG A 123 -21.88 -6.96 -6.78
N GLY A 124 -21.33 -6.97 -5.57
CA GLY A 124 -20.14 -6.22 -5.22
C GLY A 124 -18.94 -6.63 -6.06
N ALA A 125 -18.76 -7.92 -6.33
CA ALA A 125 -17.71 -8.43 -7.20
C ALA A 125 -17.84 -7.89 -8.65
N LYS A 126 -19.04 -7.92 -9.24
CA LYS A 126 -19.27 -7.35 -10.57
C LYS A 126 -18.97 -5.85 -10.60
N ILE A 127 -19.49 -5.10 -9.63
CA ILE A 127 -19.23 -3.65 -9.51
C ILE A 127 -17.73 -3.39 -9.41
N ALA A 128 -17.00 -4.14 -8.57
CA ALA A 128 -15.57 -4.00 -8.42
C ALA A 128 -14.81 -4.26 -9.73
N ILE A 129 -15.17 -5.30 -10.48
CA ILE A 129 -14.57 -5.62 -11.78
C ILE A 129 -14.78 -4.48 -12.77
N PHE A 130 -16.05 -4.07 -12.97
CA PHE A 130 -16.38 -3.04 -13.96
C PHE A 130 -15.78 -1.68 -13.59
N SER A 131 -15.91 -1.24 -12.34
CA SER A 131 -15.35 0.05 -11.90
C SER A 131 -13.83 0.08 -12.01
N THR A 132 -13.14 -1.01 -11.63
CA THR A 132 -11.69 -1.12 -11.78
C THR A 132 -11.27 -1.13 -13.25
N ALA A 133 -11.97 -1.89 -14.11
CA ALA A 133 -11.66 -1.93 -15.54
C ALA A 133 -11.81 -0.54 -16.19
N ILE A 134 -12.92 0.15 -15.92
CA ILE A 134 -13.16 1.51 -16.44
C ILE A 134 -12.05 2.45 -15.96
N LEU A 135 -11.72 2.42 -14.68
CA LEU A 135 -10.67 3.28 -14.10
C LEU A 135 -9.30 3.01 -14.72
N CYS A 136 -8.92 1.73 -14.88
CA CYS A 136 -7.66 1.34 -15.51
C CYS A 136 -7.59 1.78 -16.98
N ILE A 137 -8.66 1.56 -17.74
CA ILE A 137 -8.74 1.96 -19.16
C ILE A 137 -8.67 3.48 -19.27
N ALA A 138 -9.47 4.21 -18.51
CA ALA A 138 -9.50 5.67 -18.52
C ALA A 138 -8.12 6.26 -18.16
N PHE A 139 -7.48 5.74 -17.11
CA PHE A 139 -6.17 6.19 -16.67
C PHE A 139 -5.08 5.88 -17.72
N TYR A 140 -5.09 4.68 -18.31
CA TYR A 140 -4.15 4.34 -19.38
C TYR A 140 -4.34 5.21 -20.62
N LEU A 141 -5.58 5.43 -21.07
CA LEU A 141 -5.88 6.29 -22.22
C LEU A 141 -5.43 7.73 -21.96
N PHE A 142 -5.61 8.24 -20.74
CA PHE A 142 -5.13 9.57 -20.34
C PHE A 142 -3.60 9.67 -20.44
N LEU A 143 -2.86 8.65 -19.96
CA LEU A 143 -1.40 8.65 -20.00
C LEU A 143 -0.81 8.34 -21.38
N ARG A 144 -1.53 7.61 -22.22
CA ARG A 144 -1.02 7.06 -23.51
C ARG A 144 -0.29 8.07 -24.41
N PRO A 145 -0.74 9.34 -24.56
CA PRO A 145 -0.04 10.34 -25.40
C PRO A 145 1.37 10.67 -24.90
N TYR A 146 1.62 10.54 -23.61
CA TYR A 146 2.87 10.96 -22.95
C TYR A 146 3.87 9.82 -22.75
N LEU A 147 3.52 8.58 -23.05
CA LEU A 147 4.32 7.39 -22.69
C LEU A 147 5.47 7.06 -23.63
N GLY A 148 5.44 7.54 -24.89
CA GLY A 148 6.46 7.20 -25.88
C GLY A 148 6.74 5.69 -25.96
N ALA A 149 7.99 5.28 -25.69
CA ALA A 149 8.43 3.89 -25.66
C ALA A 149 7.98 3.11 -24.41
N LEU A 150 7.54 3.78 -23.35
CA LEU A 150 7.19 3.17 -22.06
C LEU A 150 5.73 2.68 -21.98
N LYS A 151 5.03 2.56 -23.11
CA LYS A 151 3.64 2.07 -23.17
C LYS A 151 3.48 0.70 -22.52
N LEU A 152 4.34 -0.26 -22.85
CA LEU A 152 4.25 -1.62 -22.34
C LEU A 152 4.50 -1.71 -20.81
N PRO A 153 5.57 -1.13 -20.24
CA PRO A 153 5.76 -1.07 -18.79
C PRO A 153 4.58 -0.45 -18.05
N VAL A 154 3.99 0.63 -18.57
CA VAL A 154 2.86 1.31 -17.92
C VAL A 154 1.57 0.49 -18.01
N ILE A 155 1.33 -0.27 -19.11
CA ILE A 155 0.20 -1.22 -19.15
C ILE A 155 0.34 -2.25 -18.04
N ILE A 156 1.52 -2.85 -17.87
CA ILE A 156 1.78 -3.85 -16.81
C ILE A 156 1.54 -3.22 -15.43
N TYR A 157 2.01 -2.01 -15.20
CA TYR A 157 1.78 -1.25 -13.97
C TYR A 157 0.28 -1.06 -13.70
N VAL A 158 -0.48 -0.55 -14.67
CA VAL A 158 -1.93 -0.29 -14.54
C VAL A 158 -2.70 -1.58 -14.27
N LEU A 159 -2.36 -2.68 -14.95
CA LEU A 159 -2.97 -3.99 -14.74
C LEU A 159 -2.69 -4.53 -13.32
N LEU A 160 -1.47 -4.40 -12.82
CA LEU A 160 -1.13 -4.81 -11.45
C LEU A 160 -1.89 -3.98 -10.40
N MET A 161 -2.01 -2.67 -10.60
CA MET A 161 -2.79 -1.79 -9.70
C MET A 161 -4.28 -2.16 -9.74
N GLY A 162 -4.83 -2.42 -10.91
CA GLY A 162 -6.21 -2.90 -11.07
C GLY A 162 -6.43 -4.24 -10.38
N MET A 163 -5.52 -5.20 -10.54
CA MET A 163 -5.59 -6.50 -9.88
C MET A 163 -5.54 -6.35 -8.35
N MET A 164 -4.71 -5.44 -7.83
CA MET A 164 -4.63 -5.15 -6.40
C MET A 164 -5.96 -4.60 -5.87
N MET A 165 -6.60 -3.67 -6.60
CA MET A 165 -7.93 -3.13 -6.25
C MET A 165 -9.01 -4.22 -6.24
N MET A 166 -9.07 -5.04 -7.30
CA MET A 166 -10.04 -6.16 -7.38
C MET A 166 -9.86 -7.14 -6.22
N MET A 167 -8.61 -7.57 -5.94
CA MET A 167 -8.35 -8.51 -4.86
C MET A 167 -8.68 -7.92 -3.48
N ALA A 168 -8.49 -6.62 -3.27
CA ALA A 168 -8.90 -5.95 -2.04
C ALA A 168 -10.44 -5.89 -1.93
N ALA A 169 -11.15 -5.61 -3.03
CA ALA A 169 -12.62 -5.57 -3.05
C ALA A 169 -13.24 -6.97 -2.83
N PHE A 170 -12.64 -8.02 -3.38
CA PHE A 170 -13.11 -9.41 -3.22
C PHE A 170 -12.98 -9.95 -1.79
N ARG A 171 -12.33 -9.23 -0.89
CA ARG A 171 -12.31 -9.55 0.55
C ARG A 171 -13.63 -9.27 1.26
N ASN A 172 -14.57 -8.55 0.60
CA ASN A 172 -15.90 -8.29 1.17
C ASN A 172 -16.59 -9.60 1.57
N GLN A 173 -17.23 -9.60 2.74
CA GLN A 173 -17.92 -10.76 3.34
C GLN A 173 -17.04 -12.02 3.58
N ARG A 174 -15.72 -11.96 3.32
CA ARG A 174 -14.76 -13.03 3.63
C ARG A 174 -13.96 -12.73 4.90
N VAL A 175 -13.76 -11.46 5.18
CA VAL A 175 -13.10 -10.97 6.40
C VAL A 175 -14.01 -10.00 7.15
N ASN A 176 -13.68 -9.72 8.42
CA ASN A 176 -14.43 -8.75 9.22
C ASN A 176 -14.44 -7.36 8.55
N SER A 177 -15.55 -6.64 8.71
CA SER A 177 -15.83 -5.36 8.05
C SER A 177 -14.73 -4.30 8.28
N THR A 178 -14.17 -4.24 9.49
CA THR A 178 -13.08 -3.30 9.82
C THR A 178 -11.83 -3.56 8.98
N SER A 179 -11.36 -4.81 8.89
CA SER A 179 -10.22 -5.18 8.05
C SER A 179 -10.49 -4.91 6.58
N PHE A 180 -11.69 -5.25 6.10
CA PHE A 180 -12.09 -5.02 4.71
C PHE A 180 -12.01 -3.53 4.35
N LYS A 181 -12.71 -2.67 5.12
CA LYS A 181 -12.76 -1.22 4.85
C LYS A 181 -11.38 -0.56 4.90
N LEU A 182 -10.57 -0.90 5.90
CA LEU A 182 -9.22 -0.35 6.04
C LEU A 182 -8.31 -0.74 4.88
N VAL A 183 -8.28 -2.02 4.51
CA VAL A 183 -7.45 -2.47 3.40
C VAL A 183 -7.94 -1.91 2.07
N LEU A 184 -9.25 -1.88 1.82
CA LEU A 184 -9.80 -1.31 0.59
C LEU A 184 -9.45 0.18 0.47
N ALA A 185 -9.69 0.97 1.51
CA ALA A 185 -9.31 2.39 1.55
C ALA A 185 -7.79 2.56 1.35
N GLY A 186 -6.98 1.75 2.01
CA GLY A 186 -5.53 1.78 1.86
C GLY A 186 -5.08 1.48 0.42
N VAL A 187 -5.69 0.50 -0.23
CA VAL A 187 -5.39 0.19 -1.64
C VAL A 187 -5.80 1.32 -2.58
N LEU A 188 -6.95 1.97 -2.35
CA LEU A 188 -7.36 3.13 -3.12
C LEU A 188 -6.35 4.29 -2.99
N PHE A 189 -5.87 4.58 -1.79
CA PHE A 189 -4.81 5.56 -1.58
C PHE A 189 -3.48 5.15 -2.22
N PHE A 190 -3.15 3.84 -2.23
CA PHE A 190 -1.95 3.32 -2.89
C PHE A 190 -2.00 3.55 -4.40
N VAL A 191 -3.12 3.21 -5.03
CA VAL A 191 -3.34 3.44 -6.46
C VAL A 191 -3.34 4.94 -6.78
N LEU A 192 -3.96 5.76 -5.94
CA LEU A 192 -3.94 7.23 -6.09
C LEU A 192 -2.50 7.77 -6.03
N SER A 193 -1.70 7.33 -5.07
CA SER A 193 -0.28 7.73 -4.97
C SER A 193 0.50 7.36 -6.23
N GLY A 194 0.30 6.15 -6.73
CA GLY A 194 0.94 5.70 -7.97
C GLY A 194 0.45 6.45 -9.20
N ALA A 195 -0.82 6.84 -9.25
CA ALA A 195 -1.36 7.68 -10.32
C ALA A 195 -0.74 9.08 -10.30
N LEU A 196 -0.62 9.70 -9.11
CA LEU A 196 0.05 10.99 -8.94
C LEU A 196 1.52 10.93 -9.36
N LEU A 197 2.23 9.85 -9.00
CA LEU A 197 3.61 9.62 -9.42
C LEU A 197 3.73 9.52 -10.94
N ALA A 198 2.84 8.77 -11.59
CA ALA A 198 2.81 8.65 -13.05
C ALA A 198 2.48 9.98 -13.73
N CYS A 199 1.53 10.76 -13.21
CA CYS A 199 1.22 12.08 -13.72
C CYS A 199 2.41 13.04 -13.61
N ARG A 200 3.10 13.04 -12.46
CA ARG A 200 4.31 13.86 -12.27
C ARG A 200 5.43 13.50 -13.23
N TYR A 201 5.62 12.21 -13.48
CA TYR A 201 6.73 11.73 -14.31
C TYR A 201 6.46 11.87 -15.81
N PHE A 202 5.24 11.59 -16.26
CA PHE A 202 4.91 11.52 -17.70
C PHE A 202 4.21 12.76 -18.24
N VAL A 203 3.35 13.42 -17.45
CA VAL A 203 2.52 14.52 -17.96
C VAL A 203 3.16 15.86 -17.64
N ASN A 204 3.19 16.27 -16.39
CA ASN A 204 3.77 17.54 -15.97
C ASN A 204 4.06 17.55 -14.46
N PRO A 205 5.22 18.05 -14.02
CA PRO A 205 5.46 18.31 -12.62
C PRO A 205 4.52 19.42 -12.11
N PHE A 206 3.78 19.15 -11.05
CA PHE A 206 2.90 20.13 -10.41
C PHE A 206 3.43 20.52 -9.03
N LYS A 207 3.02 21.70 -8.55
CA LYS A 207 3.48 22.22 -7.27
C LYS A 207 3.13 21.27 -6.13
N TYR A 208 4.12 20.97 -5.28
CA TYR A 208 3.99 20.03 -4.15
C TYR A 208 3.65 18.57 -4.53
N ALA A 209 3.93 18.15 -5.77
CA ALA A 209 3.66 16.78 -6.22
C ALA A 209 4.23 15.73 -5.25
N ASP A 210 5.48 15.90 -4.81
CA ASP A 210 6.15 14.97 -3.87
C ASP A 210 5.40 14.84 -2.55
N ALA A 211 4.92 15.96 -2.00
CA ALA A 211 4.17 15.95 -0.75
C ALA A 211 2.84 15.17 -0.90
N TYR A 212 2.12 15.34 -2.01
CA TYR A 212 0.89 14.60 -2.27
C TYR A 212 1.15 13.11 -2.52
N ILE A 213 2.18 12.77 -3.29
CA ILE A 213 2.55 11.38 -3.57
C ILE A 213 2.93 10.67 -2.27
N VAL A 214 3.83 11.27 -1.49
CA VAL A 214 4.32 10.66 -0.24
C VAL A 214 3.20 10.58 0.80
N SER A 215 2.38 11.61 0.98
CA SER A 215 1.28 11.58 1.96
C SER A 215 0.24 10.51 1.64
N THR A 216 -0.20 10.42 0.38
CA THR A 216 -1.18 9.40 -0.05
C THR A 216 -0.59 7.99 0.08
N TYR A 217 0.69 7.81 -0.25
CA TYR A 217 1.39 6.55 -0.09
C TYR A 217 1.50 6.12 1.39
N MET A 218 1.85 7.04 2.28
CA MET A 218 1.98 6.76 3.70
C MET A 218 0.62 6.38 4.31
N ILE A 219 -0.44 7.13 4.00
CA ILE A 219 -1.80 6.79 4.42
C ILE A 219 -2.17 5.39 3.90
N ALA A 220 -1.85 5.09 2.65
CA ALA A 220 -2.11 3.78 2.04
C ALA A 220 -1.46 2.64 2.82
N GLN A 221 -0.16 2.72 3.06
CA GLN A 221 0.59 1.69 3.76
C GLN A 221 0.08 1.48 5.19
N TYR A 222 -0.18 2.59 5.91
CA TYR A 222 -0.74 2.52 7.25
C TYR A 222 -2.08 1.79 7.29
N LEU A 223 -3.02 2.15 6.40
CA LEU A 223 -4.34 1.54 6.35
C LEU A 223 -4.29 0.06 5.95
N ILE A 224 -3.43 -0.31 4.99
CA ILE A 224 -3.25 -1.71 4.58
C ILE A 224 -2.73 -2.54 5.75
N ILE A 225 -1.71 -2.06 6.44
CA ILE A 225 -1.10 -2.78 7.55
C ILE A 225 -2.04 -2.83 8.76
N LEU A 226 -2.69 -1.71 9.12
CA LEU A 226 -3.67 -1.68 10.19
C LEU A 226 -4.85 -2.63 9.90
N GLY A 227 -5.35 -2.66 8.66
CA GLY A 227 -6.38 -3.60 8.25
C GLY A 227 -5.89 -5.04 8.26
N GLY A 228 -4.63 -5.28 7.91
CA GLY A 228 -3.99 -6.59 8.00
C GLY A 228 -3.84 -7.09 9.44
N THR A 229 -3.46 -6.24 10.39
CA THR A 229 -3.35 -6.62 11.80
C THR A 229 -4.70 -6.94 12.45
N LYS A 230 -5.79 -6.28 12.00
CA LYS A 230 -7.17 -6.50 12.49
C LYS A 230 -7.91 -7.61 11.73
N ARG A 231 -7.24 -8.34 10.85
CA ARG A 231 -7.85 -9.35 10.00
C ARG A 231 -8.39 -10.53 10.81
N ALA A 232 -9.69 -10.83 10.62
CA ALA A 232 -10.34 -12.05 11.09
C ALA A 232 -11.19 -12.61 9.94
N LEU A 233 -11.04 -13.91 9.63
CA LEU A 233 -11.85 -14.61 8.64
C LEU A 233 -13.24 -14.86 9.21
N LEU A 234 -14.30 -14.58 8.43
CA LEU A 234 -15.70 -14.77 8.87
C LEU A 234 -16.15 -16.23 8.74
N ARG A 235 -15.59 -17.00 7.80
CA ARG A 235 -15.81 -18.44 7.65
C ARG A 235 -14.47 -19.14 7.47
N LYS A 236 -14.25 -20.23 8.22
CA LYS A 236 -13.31 -21.26 7.81
C LYS A 236 -14.05 -22.15 6.81
N LEU A 237 -13.43 -22.48 5.68
CA LEU A 237 -13.79 -23.68 4.95
C LEU A 237 -13.62 -24.82 5.97
N SER A 238 -14.70 -25.54 6.29
CA SER A 238 -14.60 -26.82 6.96
C SER A 238 -13.83 -27.73 6.01
N ASP A 239 -12.62 -28.14 6.44
CA ASP A 239 -11.86 -29.19 5.81
C ASP A 239 -12.67 -30.48 5.80
#